data_472b67892794df28c8dac2a6ebafe3b6
#
_entry.id   472b67892794df28c8dac2a6ebafe3b6
#
_cell.length_a   1.000
_cell.length_b   1.000
_cell.length_c   1.000
_cell.angle_alpha   90.00
_cell.angle_beta   90.00
_cell.angle_gamma   90.00
#
_symmetry.space_group_name_H-M   'P 1'
#
loop_
_entity.id
_entity.type
_entity.pdbx_description
1 polymer ?
#
loop_
_entity_poly.entity_id
_entity_poly.type
_entity_poly.pdbx_seq_one_letter_code
_entity_poly.pdbx_strand_id
1 'polypeptide(L)'
;MMSEPRRVHPLSMLIDFVSGAISLIKNIIVPFFFIIFVNSNLQIRFYAFIILGLLILWTAISSILEWRKFTYRIEADEFRVEAGLFMKKKKYIAIERIQSINTSEGIFQRIFGLVRLQIETAGGTGDAEVTLTAITKANADQLQKTVFNSKKALQQNNTNTLETGEHTMAAEPIEEPVEAPVKVSYRMGIPELLLVASTSSGIGVIISGCLALYTQVDEFLPMDGLLNRFSFLSHAGIEIYALLIFIALFFAWLLSVGVTALQYANFTAKRKGEEIVISRGLIERHQMTIPLARIQAIKIKENIIREPFGFATVMIVSAGGSISEKETSSVLFPLIQKKKINDLLPAFTEHYKYESHLKKVPKRSLKRYLFSYGLLPLLVGIALSFKFQPWGYLGLIPLPFFLMIGFLSFKQSGWTIHDQSIQMTSRGIGKTTGIVLRKRMQNYTMTQSLFQKRGRVASIRTVVKSSALLDSFGVHHVDEEDAKRVFDWYSYEKNKSS
;
A
#
# COMPACT_ATOMS: atom_id res chain seq x y z
N MET A 1 -29.72 -18.85 -4.44
CA MET A 1 -28.56 -19.31 -3.63
C MET A 1 -27.66 -20.17 -4.50
N MET A 2 -26.31 -19.92 -4.50
CA MET A 2 -25.37 -20.74 -5.27
C MET A 2 -24.98 -21.97 -4.44
N SER A 3 -25.85 -22.93 -4.29
CA SER A 3 -25.63 -24.15 -3.50
C SER A 3 -24.76 -25.21 -4.22
N GLU A 4 -24.71 -25.16 -5.56
CA GLU A 4 -23.89 -26.10 -6.32
C GLU A 4 -22.42 -25.72 -6.38
N PRO A 5 -21.49 -26.70 -6.24
CA PRO A 5 -20.08 -26.45 -6.33
C PRO A 5 -19.69 -26.01 -7.75
N ARG A 6 -19.14 -24.80 -7.87
CA ARG A 6 -18.64 -24.23 -9.13
C ARG A 6 -17.14 -24.31 -9.20
N ARG A 7 -16.61 -24.44 -10.41
CA ARG A 7 -15.17 -24.42 -10.69
C ARG A 7 -14.76 -23.06 -11.26
N VAL A 8 -13.50 -22.71 -11.06
CA VAL A 8 -12.88 -21.60 -11.78
C VAL A 8 -12.74 -21.94 -13.27
N HIS A 9 -12.63 -20.93 -14.12
CA HIS A 9 -12.51 -21.13 -15.56
C HIS A 9 -11.28 -21.97 -15.93
N PRO A 10 -11.33 -22.85 -16.94
CA PRO A 10 -10.18 -23.70 -17.32
C PRO A 10 -8.89 -22.94 -17.61
N LEU A 11 -8.97 -21.70 -18.07
CA LEU A 11 -7.80 -20.82 -18.27
C LEU A 11 -7.02 -20.53 -16.99
N SER A 12 -7.58 -20.79 -15.80
CA SER A 12 -6.80 -20.67 -14.55
C SER A 12 -5.62 -21.62 -14.53
N MET A 13 -5.76 -22.83 -15.11
CA MET A 13 -4.64 -23.78 -15.26
C MET A 13 -3.43 -23.13 -15.97
N LEU A 14 -3.70 -22.41 -17.08
CA LEU A 14 -2.65 -21.75 -17.84
C LEU A 14 -2.01 -20.62 -17.04
N ILE A 15 -2.83 -19.83 -16.35
CA ILE A 15 -2.36 -18.71 -15.52
C ILE A 15 -1.52 -19.23 -14.35
N ASP A 16 -1.98 -20.29 -13.69
CA ASP A 16 -1.29 -20.91 -12.56
C ASP A 16 0.00 -21.60 -13.02
N PHE A 17 -0.01 -22.25 -14.19
CA PHE A 17 1.17 -22.82 -14.83
C PHE A 17 2.21 -21.73 -15.16
N VAL A 18 1.80 -20.65 -15.83
CA VAL A 18 2.71 -19.54 -16.18
C VAL A 18 3.29 -18.89 -14.92
N SER A 19 2.46 -18.66 -13.90
CA SER A 19 2.92 -18.11 -12.61
C SER A 19 3.89 -19.03 -11.90
N GLY A 20 3.61 -20.34 -11.90
CA GLY A 20 4.49 -21.39 -11.36
C GLY A 20 5.81 -21.47 -12.13
N ALA A 21 5.76 -21.46 -13.46
CA ALA A 21 6.95 -21.48 -14.32
C ALA A 21 7.82 -20.23 -14.12
N ILE A 22 7.22 -19.02 -14.01
CA ILE A 22 7.95 -17.79 -13.69
C ILE A 22 8.59 -17.88 -12.30
N SER A 23 7.89 -18.43 -11.32
CA SER A 23 8.43 -18.63 -9.97
C SER A 23 9.59 -19.62 -9.96
N LEU A 24 9.48 -20.73 -10.70
CA LEU A 24 10.59 -21.67 -10.89
C LEU A 24 11.79 -21.00 -11.53
N ILE A 25 11.58 -20.26 -12.63
CA ILE A 25 12.66 -19.55 -13.31
C ILE A 25 13.35 -18.59 -12.34
N LYS A 26 12.61 -17.80 -11.59
CA LYS A 26 13.18 -16.86 -10.61
C LYS A 26 14.03 -17.54 -9.54
N ASN A 27 13.62 -18.72 -9.08
CA ASN A 27 14.31 -19.44 -8.01
C ASN A 27 15.46 -20.34 -8.51
N ILE A 28 15.38 -20.81 -9.75
CA ILE A 28 16.31 -21.78 -10.31
C ILE A 28 17.27 -21.15 -11.34
N ILE A 29 16.94 -19.97 -11.88
CA ILE A 29 17.75 -19.33 -12.94
C ILE A 29 19.22 -19.16 -12.51
N VAL A 30 19.46 -18.80 -11.28
CA VAL A 30 20.81 -18.56 -10.74
C VAL A 30 21.59 -19.89 -10.63
N PRO A 31 21.11 -20.92 -9.89
CA PRO A 31 21.79 -22.21 -9.83
C PRO A 31 21.94 -22.89 -11.20
N PHE A 32 20.91 -22.78 -12.05
CA PHE A 32 20.90 -23.39 -13.38
C PHE A 32 21.93 -22.73 -14.31
N PHE A 33 22.00 -21.39 -14.29
CA PHE A 33 23.03 -20.66 -15.02
C PHE A 33 24.44 -21.06 -14.58
N PHE A 34 24.65 -21.18 -13.25
CA PHE A 34 25.93 -21.65 -12.70
C PHE A 34 26.30 -23.04 -13.20
N ILE A 35 25.36 -24.00 -13.18
CA ILE A 35 25.60 -25.36 -13.66
C ILE A 35 25.97 -25.37 -15.16
N ILE A 36 25.31 -24.55 -15.97
CA ILE A 36 25.54 -24.54 -17.43
C ILE A 36 26.83 -23.83 -17.82
N PHE A 37 27.14 -22.70 -17.19
CA PHE A 37 28.25 -21.84 -17.63
C PHE A 37 29.56 -22.11 -16.91
N VAL A 38 29.51 -22.45 -15.62
CA VAL A 38 30.73 -22.71 -14.82
C VAL A 38 31.16 -24.17 -14.91
N ASN A 39 30.23 -25.09 -15.02
CA ASN A 39 30.58 -26.52 -15.10
C ASN A 39 30.89 -26.94 -16.55
N SER A 40 32.11 -27.35 -16.83
CA SER A 40 32.55 -27.83 -18.15
C SER A 40 32.09 -29.23 -18.47
N ASN A 41 31.55 -30.00 -17.50
CA ASN A 41 31.11 -31.37 -17.68
C ASN A 41 29.78 -31.43 -18.43
N LEU A 42 29.83 -31.97 -19.67
CA LEU A 42 28.65 -32.07 -20.56
C LEU A 42 27.53 -32.93 -19.97
N GLN A 43 27.87 -33.97 -19.20
CA GLN A 43 26.87 -34.83 -18.57
C GLN A 43 26.06 -34.09 -17.50
N ILE A 44 26.73 -33.28 -16.69
CA ILE A 44 26.04 -32.47 -15.64
C ILE A 44 25.09 -31.45 -16.29
N ARG A 45 25.51 -30.82 -17.38
CA ARG A 45 24.65 -29.90 -18.14
C ARG A 45 23.42 -30.62 -18.69
N PHE A 46 23.62 -31.82 -19.26
CA PHE A 46 22.52 -32.64 -19.78
C PHE A 46 21.50 -33.01 -18.70
N TYR A 47 21.97 -33.47 -17.53
CA TYR A 47 21.08 -33.75 -16.40
C TYR A 47 20.37 -32.50 -15.88
N ALA A 48 21.00 -31.34 -15.86
CA ALA A 48 20.39 -30.10 -15.47
C ALA A 48 19.19 -29.71 -16.38
N PHE A 49 19.33 -29.90 -17.70
CA PHE A 49 18.22 -29.68 -18.64
C PHE A 49 17.08 -30.69 -18.45
N ILE A 50 17.40 -31.96 -18.18
CA ILE A 50 16.38 -32.98 -17.89
C ILE A 50 15.62 -32.61 -16.61
N ILE A 51 16.31 -32.23 -15.53
CA ILE A 51 15.70 -31.82 -14.28
C ILE A 51 14.80 -30.59 -14.49
N LEU A 52 15.26 -29.59 -15.22
CA LEU A 52 14.46 -28.42 -15.53
C LEU A 52 13.20 -28.79 -16.33
N GLY A 53 13.33 -29.66 -17.34
CA GLY A 53 12.20 -30.20 -18.11
C GLY A 53 11.19 -30.93 -17.24
N LEU A 54 11.67 -31.80 -16.33
CA LEU A 54 10.82 -32.52 -15.37
C LEU A 54 10.10 -31.56 -14.39
N LEU A 55 10.76 -30.50 -13.92
CA LEU A 55 10.16 -29.49 -13.05
C LEU A 55 9.07 -28.68 -13.78
N ILE A 56 9.32 -28.33 -15.05
CA ILE A 56 8.30 -27.64 -15.87
C ILE A 56 7.12 -28.58 -16.13
N LEU A 57 7.37 -29.84 -16.45
CA LEU A 57 6.31 -30.82 -16.63
C LEU A 57 5.52 -31.05 -15.34
N TRP A 58 6.19 -31.10 -14.20
CA TRP A 58 5.56 -31.22 -12.89
C TRP A 58 4.65 -30.02 -12.59
N THR A 59 5.09 -28.78 -12.88
CA THR A 59 4.24 -27.60 -12.70
C THR A 59 3.02 -27.61 -13.61
N ALA A 60 3.15 -28.10 -14.84
CA ALA A 60 2.02 -28.24 -15.76
C ALA A 60 1.00 -29.25 -15.22
N ILE A 61 1.46 -30.43 -14.80
CA ILE A 61 0.59 -31.48 -14.25
C ILE A 61 -0.07 -31.02 -12.96
N SER A 62 0.68 -30.39 -12.05
CA SER A 62 0.15 -29.90 -10.77
C SER A 62 -0.94 -28.82 -10.99
N SER A 63 -0.73 -27.88 -11.91
CA SER A 63 -1.71 -26.85 -12.24
C SER A 63 -3.03 -27.45 -12.78
N ILE A 64 -2.95 -28.46 -13.62
CA ILE A 64 -4.14 -29.17 -14.14
C ILE A 64 -4.89 -29.88 -12.99
N LEU A 65 -4.16 -30.58 -12.14
CA LEU A 65 -4.75 -31.36 -11.05
C LEU A 65 -5.35 -30.45 -9.96
N GLU A 66 -4.68 -29.34 -9.63
CA GLU A 66 -5.19 -28.32 -8.70
C GLU A 66 -6.47 -27.70 -9.22
N TRP A 67 -6.52 -27.31 -10.51
CA TRP A 67 -7.74 -26.78 -11.12
C TRP A 67 -8.91 -27.79 -11.03
N ARG A 68 -8.68 -29.07 -11.29
CA ARG A 68 -9.72 -30.10 -11.24
C ARG A 68 -10.30 -30.28 -9.85
N LYS A 69 -9.51 -30.06 -8.80
CA LYS A 69 -9.91 -30.23 -7.39
C LYS A 69 -10.39 -28.92 -6.75
N PHE A 70 -10.17 -27.78 -7.40
CA PHE A 70 -10.58 -26.49 -6.86
C PHE A 70 -12.08 -26.25 -7.14
N THR A 71 -12.86 -26.10 -6.07
CA THR A 71 -14.28 -25.79 -6.15
C THR A 71 -14.67 -24.74 -5.11
N TYR A 72 -15.65 -23.89 -5.46
CA TYR A 72 -16.19 -22.90 -4.56
C TYR A 72 -17.71 -22.87 -4.61
N ARG A 73 -18.38 -22.54 -3.50
CA ARG A 73 -19.83 -22.40 -3.37
C ARG A 73 -20.20 -21.45 -2.24
N ILE A 74 -21.41 -20.94 -2.28
CA ILE A 74 -22.05 -20.21 -1.16
C ILE A 74 -23.15 -21.09 -0.63
N GLU A 75 -23.07 -21.49 0.64
CA GLU A 75 -24.05 -22.37 1.28
C GLU A 75 -24.21 -21.95 2.75
N ALA A 76 -25.45 -21.80 3.22
CA ALA A 76 -25.79 -21.47 4.60
C ALA A 76 -25.03 -20.24 5.15
N ASP A 77 -25.01 -19.13 4.38
CA ASP A 77 -24.32 -17.88 4.72
C ASP A 77 -22.80 -18.01 4.91
N GLU A 78 -22.23 -19.07 4.34
CA GLU A 78 -20.78 -19.30 4.30
C GLU A 78 -20.29 -19.37 2.86
N PHE A 79 -19.13 -18.74 2.62
CA PHE A 79 -18.35 -18.96 1.41
C PHE A 79 -17.40 -20.15 1.64
N ARG A 80 -17.64 -21.23 0.94
CA ARG A 80 -16.88 -22.48 1.07
C ARG A 80 -15.96 -22.69 -0.11
N VAL A 81 -14.70 -23.00 0.15
CA VAL A 81 -13.69 -23.33 -0.85
C VAL A 81 -13.04 -24.65 -0.50
N GLU A 82 -13.00 -25.54 -1.48
CA GLU A 82 -12.26 -26.79 -1.39
C GLU A 82 -11.12 -26.76 -2.41
N ALA A 83 -9.89 -26.99 -1.96
CA ALA A 83 -8.68 -26.96 -2.77
C ALA A 83 -7.66 -28.00 -2.25
N GLY A 84 -6.65 -28.26 -3.03
CA GLY A 84 -5.46 -29.03 -2.65
C GLY A 84 -5.29 -30.36 -3.37
N LEU A 85 -4.04 -30.64 -3.73
CA LEU A 85 -3.66 -31.83 -4.50
C LEU A 85 -3.44 -33.04 -3.58
N PHE A 86 -2.54 -32.93 -2.63
CA PHE A 86 -2.19 -34.00 -1.67
C PHE A 86 -2.93 -33.85 -0.35
N MET A 87 -3.09 -32.62 0.14
CA MET A 87 -3.87 -32.30 1.34
C MET A 87 -5.11 -31.53 0.94
N LYS A 88 -6.28 -32.08 1.22
CA LYS A 88 -7.56 -31.36 1.03
C LYS A 88 -7.63 -30.23 2.03
N LYS A 89 -7.65 -29.01 1.54
CA LYS A 89 -7.89 -27.79 2.32
C LYS A 89 -9.34 -27.36 2.11
N LYS A 90 -10.13 -27.36 3.15
CA LYS A 90 -11.50 -26.84 3.15
C LYS A 90 -11.50 -25.55 3.95
N LYS A 91 -11.86 -24.45 3.31
CA LYS A 91 -12.02 -23.15 3.98
C LYS A 91 -13.50 -22.78 4.03
N TYR A 92 -13.97 -22.43 5.19
CA TYR A 92 -15.32 -21.96 5.47
C TYR A 92 -15.21 -20.53 5.99
N ILE A 93 -15.82 -19.59 5.27
CA ILE A 93 -15.74 -18.15 5.59
C ILE A 93 -17.17 -17.66 5.75
N ALA A 94 -17.57 -17.30 6.96
CA ALA A 94 -18.85 -16.68 7.21
C ALA A 94 -18.96 -15.34 6.44
N ILE A 95 -20.07 -15.11 5.75
CA ILE A 95 -20.27 -13.92 4.92
C ILE A 95 -20.16 -12.64 5.75
N GLU A 96 -20.59 -12.67 7.01
CA GLU A 96 -20.42 -11.55 7.96
C GLU A 96 -18.95 -11.13 8.15
N ARG A 97 -18.03 -12.10 8.11
CA ARG A 97 -16.59 -11.87 8.29
C ARG A 97 -15.90 -11.36 7.04
N ILE A 98 -16.54 -11.45 5.86
CA ILE A 98 -15.98 -10.91 4.61
C ILE A 98 -15.95 -9.40 4.72
N GLN A 99 -14.77 -8.84 4.56
CA GLN A 99 -14.56 -7.41 4.69
C GLN A 99 -14.53 -6.69 3.34
N SER A 100 -13.81 -7.23 2.37
CA SER A 100 -13.73 -6.68 1.02
C SER A 100 -13.63 -7.80 -0.01
N ILE A 101 -14.12 -7.48 -1.20
CA ILE A 101 -13.98 -8.31 -2.39
C ILE A 101 -13.31 -7.43 -3.44
N ASN A 102 -12.05 -7.72 -3.70
CA ASN A 102 -11.25 -6.98 -4.66
C ASN A 102 -11.17 -7.77 -5.96
N THR A 103 -11.17 -7.06 -7.08
CA THR A 103 -11.01 -7.68 -8.40
C THR A 103 -9.79 -7.13 -9.11
N SER A 104 -9.04 -8.01 -9.78
CA SER A 104 -7.95 -7.61 -10.67
C SER A 104 -8.06 -8.33 -12.01
N GLU A 105 -7.76 -7.58 -13.07
CA GLU A 105 -7.75 -8.08 -14.44
C GLU A 105 -6.32 -7.96 -14.98
N GLY A 106 -5.55 -9.03 -14.97
CA GLY A 106 -4.26 -9.09 -15.65
C GLY A 106 -4.41 -9.17 -17.16
N ILE A 107 -3.30 -9.12 -17.90
CA ILE A 107 -3.32 -9.14 -19.37
C ILE A 107 -4.07 -10.36 -19.90
N PHE A 108 -3.73 -11.55 -19.42
CA PHE A 108 -4.38 -12.79 -19.85
C PHE A 108 -5.86 -12.84 -19.46
N GLN A 109 -6.20 -12.44 -18.24
CA GLN A 109 -7.58 -12.40 -17.80
C GLN A 109 -8.41 -11.47 -18.67
N ARG A 110 -7.87 -10.30 -19.02
CA ARG A 110 -8.55 -9.29 -19.83
C ARG A 110 -8.84 -9.76 -21.26
N ILE A 111 -7.88 -10.44 -21.91
CA ILE A 111 -8.07 -10.99 -23.26
C ILE A 111 -9.25 -11.98 -23.30
N PHE A 112 -9.43 -12.77 -22.23
CA PHE A 112 -10.47 -13.79 -22.15
C PHE A 112 -11.72 -13.36 -21.36
N GLY A 113 -11.84 -12.07 -20.99
CA GLY A 113 -12.99 -11.55 -20.23
C GLY A 113 -13.10 -12.11 -18.82
N LEU A 114 -11.98 -12.54 -18.24
CA LEU A 114 -11.89 -13.11 -16.89
C LEU A 114 -11.38 -12.09 -15.90
N VAL A 115 -11.63 -12.35 -14.61
CA VAL A 115 -11.12 -11.56 -13.50
C VAL A 115 -10.55 -12.48 -12.41
N ARG A 116 -9.56 -12.00 -11.68
CA ARG A 116 -9.13 -12.57 -10.40
C ARG A 116 -9.94 -11.90 -9.31
N LEU A 117 -10.54 -12.68 -8.44
CA LEU A 117 -11.31 -12.19 -7.30
C LEU A 117 -10.62 -12.58 -6.00
N GLN A 118 -10.43 -11.62 -5.12
CA GLN A 118 -9.79 -11.81 -3.82
C GLN A 118 -10.78 -11.45 -2.72
N ILE A 119 -10.97 -12.38 -1.78
CA ILE A 119 -11.85 -12.22 -0.62
C ILE A 119 -10.98 -12.02 0.62
N GLU A 120 -11.24 -10.96 1.35
CA GLU A 120 -10.55 -10.59 2.57
C GLU A 120 -11.50 -10.62 3.77
N THR A 121 -11.00 -11.10 4.92
CA THR A 121 -11.78 -11.21 6.16
C THR A 121 -11.17 -10.40 7.31
N ALA A 122 -11.96 -10.20 8.37
CA ALA A 122 -11.54 -9.55 9.59
C ALA A 122 -10.65 -10.48 10.43
N GLY A 123 -9.37 -10.42 10.31
CA GLY A 123 -8.43 -11.20 11.13
C GLY A 123 -7.44 -12.04 10.33
N GLY A 124 -7.48 -11.94 9.00
CA GLY A 124 -6.45 -12.53 8.14
C GLY A 124 -5.09 -11.90 8.40
N THR A 125 -4.03 -12.69 8.27
CA THR A 125 -2.62 -12.30 8.48
C THR A 125 -2.08 -11.40 7.35
N GLY A 126 -2.98 -10.72 6.61
CA GLY A 126 -2.61 -9.73 5.59
C GLY A 126 -2.61 -10.25 4.15
N ASP A 127 -2.75 -11.55 3.92
CA ASP A 127 -3.00 -12.09 2.59
C ASP A 127 -4.50 -12.34 2.37
N ALA A 128 -4.96 -12.27 1.11
CA ALA A 128 -6.34 -12.62 0.79
C ALA A 128 -6.62 -14.05 1.23
N GLU A 129 -7.71 -14.25 2.01
CA GLU A 129 -8.02 -15.57 2.55
C GLU A 129 -8.39 -16.57 1.46
N VAL A 130 -9.03 -16.06 0.41
CA VAL A 130 -9.34 -16.83 -0.81
C VAL A 130 -9.07 -15.99 -2.04
N THR A 131 -8.40 -16.60 -3.01
CA THR A 131 -8.17 -16.04 -4.34
C THR A 131 -8.75 -16.97 -5.38
N LEU A 132 -9.71 -16.46 -6.19
CA LEU A 132 -10.20 -17.12 -7.38
C LEU A 132 -9.44 -16.57 -8.58
N THR A 133 -8.54 -17.34 -9.18
CA THR A 133 -7.57 -16.87 -10.17
C THR A 133 -8.18 -16.49 -11.52
N ALA A 134 -9.28 -17.13 -11.90
CA ALA A 134 -9.96 -16.84 -13.16
C ALA A 134 -11.44 -17.21 -13.08
N ILE A 135 -12.29 -16.19 -12.98
CA ILE A 135 -13.74 -16.32 -13.07
C ILE A 135 -14.27 -15.31 -14.09
N THR A 136 -15.42 -15.57 -14.69
CA THR A 136 -16.03 -14.61 -15.61
C THR A 136 -16.46 -13.36 -14.83
N LYS A 137 -16.43 -12.22 -15.51
CA LYS A 137 -16.83 -10.95 -14.89
C LYS A 137 -18.27 -10.99 -14.37
N ALA A 138 -19.17 -11.62 -15.12
CA ALA A 138 -20.55 -11.82 -14.70
C ALA A 138 -20.67 -12.62 -13.38
N ASN A 139 -19.87 -13.70 -13.24
CA ASN A 139 -19.86 -14.49 -12.00
C ASN A 139 -19.24 -13.70 -10.84
N ALA A 140 -18.21 -12.87 -11.09
CA ALA A 140 -17.62 -12.02 -10.07
C ALA A 140 -18.63 -10.98 -9.56
N ASP A 141 -19.33 -10.30 -10.46
CA ASP A 141 -20.38 -9.33 -10.12
C ASP A 141 -21.53 -10.00 -9.36
N GLN A 142 -21.93 -11.20 -9.80
CA GLN A 142 -22.96 -11.99 -9.11
C GLN A 142 -22.52 -12.38 -7.69
N LEU A 143 -21.28 -12.82 -7.51
CA LEU A 143 -20.72 -13.15 -6.18
C LEU A 143 -20.70 -11.91 -5.27
N GLN A 144 -20.24 -10.77 -5.78
CA GLN A 144 -20.23 -9.52 -5.02
C GLN A 144 -21.64 -9.12 -4.58
N LYS A 145 -22.60 -9.16 -5.50
CA LYS A 145 -24.02 -8.85 -5.19
C LYS A 145 -24.60 -9.81 -4.16
N THR A 146 -24.37 -11.12 -4.29
CA THR A 146 -24.87 -12.13 -3.36
C THR A 146 -24.30 -11.90 -1.96
N VAL A 147 -22.98 -11.74 -1.84
CA VAL A 147 -22.32 -11.49 -0.53
C VAL A 147 -22.83 -10.19 0.10
N PHE A 148 -23.00 -9.14 -0.70
CA PHE A 148 -23.50 -7.86 -0.21
C PHE A 148 -24.94 -7.96 0.31
N ASN A 149 -25.82 -8.63 -0.45
CA ASN A 149 -27.23 -8.80 -0.08
C ASN A 149 -27.39 -9.67 1.17
N SER A 150 -26.67 -10.80 1.25
CA SER A 150 -26.69 -11.64 2.46
C SER A 150 -26.19 -10.87 3.68
N LYS A 151 -25.15 -10.07 3.54
CA LYS A 151 -24.61 -9.24 4.63
C LYS A 151 -25.62 -8.20 5.10
N LYS A 152 -26.34 -7.55 4.18
CA LYS A 152 -27.39 -6.57 4.51
C LYS A 152 -28.56 -7.23 5.23
N ALA A 153 -29.00 -8.42 4.77
CA ALA A 153 -30.07 -9.19 5.39
C ALA A 153 -29.71 -9.63 6.83
N LEU A 154 -28.48 -10.11 7.05
CA LEU A 154 -27.99 -10.50 8.38
C LEU A 154 -27.91 -9.30 9.36
N GLN A 155 -27.51 -8.12 8.86
CA GLN A 155 -27.51 -6.90 9.67
C GLN A 155 -28.91 -6.44 10.06
N GLN A 156 -29.89 -6.54 9.17
CA GLN A 156 -31.29 -6.19 9.45
C GLN A 156 -31.93 -7.15 10.47
N ASN A 157 -31.66 -8.44 10.36
CA ASN A 157 -32.16 -9.44 11.33
C ASN A 157 -31.60 -9.21 12.73
N ASN A 158 -30.33 -8.85 12.87
CA ASN A 158 -29.72 -8.55 14.17
C ASN A 158 -30.24 -7.25 14.81
N THR A 159 -30.74 -6.29 14.02
CA THR A 159 -31.34 -5.06 14.55
C THR A 159 -32.78 -5.30 15.01
N ASN A 160 -33.53 -6.15 14.32
CA ASN A 160 -34.91 -6.49 14.65
C ASN A 160 -35.04 -7.41 15.90
N THR A 161 -33.96 -8.11 16.28
CA THR A 161 -33.97 -8.96 17.49
C THR A 161 -33.81 -8.16 18.78
N LEU A 162 -33.50 -6.87 18.73
CA LEU A 162 -33.39 -5.98 19.89
C LEU A 162 -34.63 -5.11 20.14
N GLU A 163 -35.59 -5.12 19.25
CA GLU A 163 -36.88 -4.46 19.44
C GLU A 163 -37.99 -5.53 19.42
N THR A 164 -38.33 -6.05 20.60
CA THR A 164 -39.51 -6.91 20.83
C THR A 164 -40.78 -6.11 20.57
N GLY A 165 -41.54 -6.48 19.54
CA GLY A 165 -42.87 -5.88 19.31
C GLY A 165 -43.45 -6.32 17.95
N GLU A 166 -44.43 -7.19 18.01
CA GLU A 166 -45.25 -7.67 16.93
C GLU A 166 -45.54 -6.65 15.83
N HIS A 167 -45.17 -6.94 14.60
CA HIS A 167 -46.00 -6.60 13.43
C HIS A 167 -45.77 -7.57 12.27
N THR A 168 -46.89 -8.06 11.83
CA THR A 168 -47.28 -9.00 10.78
C THR A 168 -46.50 -8.83 9.47
N MET A 169 -46.13 -9.96 8.91
CA MET A 169 -45.57 -10.13 7.56
C MET A 169 -46.48 -9.54 6.47
N ALA A 170 -45.92 -8.58 5.73
CA ALA A 170 -46.26 -8.38 4.34
C ALA A 170 -44.96 -8.56 3.54
N ALA A 171 -44.88 -9.60 2.73
CA ALA A 171 -43.80 -9.83 1.79
C ALA A 171 -43.88 -8.75 0.70
N GLU A 172 -43.05 -7.71 0.82
CA GLU A 172 -42.79 -6.80 -0.29
C GLU A 172 -41.99 -7.52 -1.37
N PRO A 173 -42.27 -7.27 -2.66
CA PRO A 173 -41.56 -7.87 -3.78
C PRO A 173 -40.05 -7.46 -3.69
N ILE A 174 -39.17 -8.43 -3.89
CA ILE A 174 -37.71 -8.23 -4.01
C ILE A 174 -37.51 -7.34 -5.25
N GLU A 175 -37.40 -6.04 -5.04
CA GLU A 175 -36.93 -5.12 -6.07
C GLU A 175 -35.51 -5.54 -6.49
N GLU A 176 -35.29 -5.66 -7.80
CA GLU A 176 -33.95 -5.87 -8.37
C GLU A 176 -33.00 -4.82 -7.79
N PRO A 177 -31.78 -5.22 -7.41
CA PRO A 177 -30.84 -4.30 -6.78
C PRO A 177 -30.48 -3.20 -7.76
N VAL A 178 -31.15 -2.06 -7.66
CA VAL A 178 -30.79 -0.82 -8.34
C VAL A 178 -29.36 -0.48 -7.90
N GLU A 179 -28.43 -0.43 -8.84
CA GLU A 179 -27.05 0.00 -8.53
C GLU A 179 -27.11 1.33 -7.79
N ALA A 180 -26.54 1.36 -6.58
CA ALA A 180 -26.55 2.59 -5.78
C ALA A 180 -26.01 3.75 -6.63
N PRO A 181 -26.71 4.89 -6.71
CA PRO A 181 -26.31 5.99 -7.57
C PRO A 181 -24.93 6.48 -7.19
N VAL A 182 -24.11 6.78 -8.20
CA VAL A 182 -22.77 7.36 -7.99
C VAL A 182 -22.95 8.77 -7.44
N LYS A 183 -22.70 8.97 -6.15
CA LYS A 183 -22.82 10.28 -5.49
C LYS A 183 -21.75 11.25 -5.96
N VAL A 184 -20.51 10.79 -6.04
CA VAL A 184 -19.33 11.59 -6.40
C VAL A 184 -18.33 10.73 -7.17
N SER A 185 -17.64 11.32 -8.14
CA SER A 185 -16.57 10.67 -8.89
C SER A 185 -15.37 11.59 -9.06
N TYR A 186 -14.18 11.04 -8.90
CA TYR A 186 -12.91 11.67 -9.22
C TYR A 186 -12.23 10.86 -10.32
N ARG A 187 -11.73 11.53 -11.36
CA ARG A 187 -10.94 10.94 -12.43
C ARG A 187 -9.67 11.74 -12.60
N MET A 188 -8.54 11.04 -12.63
CA MET A 188 -7.24 11.67 -12.87
C MET A 188 -7.03 11.91 -14.37
N GLY A 189 -6.62 13.11 -14.74
CA GLY A 189 -6.27 13.48 -16.12
C GLY A 189 -4.86 13.03 -16.51
N ILE A 190 -4.54 13.15 -17.80
CA ILE A 190 -3.20 12.80 -18.33
C ILE A 190 -2.10 13.70 -17.74
N PRO A 191 -2.28 15.03 -17.63
CA PRO A 191 -1.25 15.89 -17.02
C PRO A 191 -0.95 15.53 -15.57
N GLU A 192 -2.01 15.23 -14.78
CA GLU A 192 -1.85 14.80 -13.39
C GLU A 192 -1.15 13.45 -13.30
N LEU A 193 -1.47 12.52 -14.22
CA LEU A 193 -0.80 11.21 -14.32
C LEU A 193 0.69 11.36 -14.57
N LEU A 194 1.10 12.19 -15.54
CA LEU A 194 2.50 12.44 -15.84
C LEU A 194 3.22 13.10 -14.66
N LEU A 195 2.56 14.03 -13.96
CA LEU A 195 3.11 14.67 -12.78
C LEU A 195 3.26 13.68 -11.62
N VAL A 196 2.30 12.78 -11.42
CA VAL A 196 2.44 11.68 -10.43
C VAL A 196 3.61 10.80 -10.79
N ALA A 197 3.70 10.37 -12.05
CA ALA A 197 4.71 9.44 -12.51
C ALA A 197 6.13 10.03 -12.39
N SER A 198 6.32 11.29 -12.82
CA SER A 198 7.63 11.97 -12.80
C SER A 198 8.11 12.31 -11.38
N THR A 199 7.18 12.49 -10.42
CA THR A 199 7.49 12.84 -9.03
C THR A 199 7.38 11.66 -8.07
N SER A 200 7.12 10.45 -8.56
CA SER A 200 7.08 9.25 -7.72
C SER A 200 8.50 8.85 -7.32
N SER A 201 8.63 8.29 -6.10
CA SER A 201 9.92 7.84 -5.55
C SER A 201 10.36 6.45 -6.04
N GLY A 202 9.80 5.97 -7.16
CA GLY A 202 10.08 4.64 -7.70
C GLY A 202 11.50 4.43 -8.20
N ILE A 203 12.25 5.51 -8.46
CA ILE A 203 13.65 5.45 -8.90
C ILE A 203 14.54 4.65 -7.93
N GLY A 204 14.32 4.79 -6.61
CA GLY A 204 15.09 4.05 -5.60
C GLY A 204 14.89 2.53 -5.69
N VAL A 205 13.68 2.08 -6.03
CA VAL A 205 13.38 0.65 -6.24
C VAL A 205 14.09 0.12 -7.47
N ILE A 206 14.14 0.91 -8.54
CA ILE A 206 14.84 0.52 -9.77
C ILE A 206 16.34 0.47 -9.54
N ILE A 207 16.93 1.48 -8.88
CA ILE A 207 18.35 1.49 -8.56
C ILE A 207 18.71 0.30 -7.67
N SER A 208 17.92 0.01 -6.61
CA SER A 208 18.18 -1.13 -5.75
C SER A 208 18.04 -2.47 -6.47
N GLY A 209 17.08 -2.58 -7.40
CA GLY A 209 16.93 -3.74 -8.26
C GLY A 209 18.11 -3.94 -9.22
N CYS A 210 18.57 -2.89 -9.85
CA CYS A 210 19.77 -2.92 -10.71
C CYS A 210 21.03 -3.27 -9.91
N LEU A 211 21.19 -2.72 -8.71
CA LEU A 211 22.31 -3.04 -7.81
C LEU A 211 22.28 -4.51 -7.37
N ALA A 212 21.10 -5.01 -7.01
CA ALA A 212 20.93 -6.41 -6.65
C ALA A 212 21.22 -7.35 -7.84
N LEU A 213 20.81 -6.98 -9.06
CA LEU A 213 21.16 -7.71 -10.27
C LEU A 213 22.67 -7.64 -10.53
N TYR A 214 23.30 -6.48 -10.37
CA TYR A 214 24.75 -6.33 -10.53
C TYR A 214 25.53 -7.26 -9.59
N THR A 215 25.19 -7.30 -8.31
CA THR A 215 25.86 -8.19 -7.34
C THR A 215 25.67 -9.68 -7.65
N GLN A 216 24.55 -10.05 -8.29
CA GLN A 216 24.33 -11.42 -8.73
C GLN A 216 25.05 -11.75 -10.04
N VAL A 217 25.13 -10.79 -10.96
CA VAL A 217 25.76 -10.96 -12.27
C VAL A 217 27.29 -10.99 -12.18
N ASP A 218 27.88 -10.22 -11.24
CA ASP A 218 29.33 -10.21 -11.00
C ASP A 218 29.90 -11.58 -10.62
N GLU A 219 29.07 -12.41 -9.98
CA GLU A 219 29.45 -13.79 -9.60
C GLU A 219 29.38 -14.78 -10.79
N PHE A 220 28.65 -14.45 -11.88
CA PHE A 220 28.38 -15.34 -13.01
C PHE A 220 29.03 -14.92 -14.32
N LEU A 221 29.27 -13.66 -14.54
CA LEU A 221 29.97 -13.14 -15.72
C LEU A 221 31.37 -12.74 -15.32
N PRO A 222 32.42 -13.25 -16.00
CA PRO A 222 33.77 -12.74 -15.80
C PRO A 222 33.81 -11.28 -16.27
N MET A 223 33.50 -10.37 -15.32
CA MET A 223 33.47 -8.92 -15.58
C MET A 223 34.82 -8.42 -16.09
N ASP A 224 35.91 -9.10 -15.74
CA ASP A 224 37.25 -8.78 -16.24
C ASP A 224 37.34 -8.83 -17.76
N GLY A 225 36.64 -9.76 -18.44
CA GLY A 225 36.61 -9.84 -19.89
C GLY A 225 35.74 -8.73 -20.54
N LEU A 226 34.68 -8.31 -19.87
CA LEU A 226 33.83 -7.19 -20.26
C LEU A 226 34.53 -5.85 -20.00
N LEU A 227 35.09 -5.67 -18.83
CA LEU A 227 35.84 -4.46 -18.47
C LEU A 227 37.06 -4.23 -19.35
N ASN A 228 37.74 -5.30 -19.80
CA ASN A 228 38.84 -5.19 -20.76
C ASN A 228 38.40 -4.69 -22.15
N ARG A 229 37.15 -4.98 -22.58
CA ARG A 229 36.59 -4.39 -23.82
C ARG A 229 36.26 -2.92 -23.68
N PHE A 230 36.06 -2.45 -22.46
CA PHE A 230 35.87 -1.04 -22.11
C PHE A 230 37.10 -0.42 -21.46
N SER A 231 38.29 -0.89 -21.84
CA SER A 231 39.57 -0.39 -21.31
C SER A 231 39.76 1.13 -21.46
N PHE A 232 39.07 1.76 -22.42
CA PHE A 232 39.02 3.22 -22.53
C PHE A 232 38.42 3.90 -21.28
N LEU A 233 37.55 3.19 -20.52
CA LEU A 233 36.98 3.71 -19.27
C LEU A 233 38.00 3.78 -18.15
N SER A 234 38.98 2.87 -18.10
CA SER A 234 40.03 2.90 -17.06
C SER A 234 40.91 4.14 -17.14
N HIS A 235 40.97 4.76 -18.33
CA HIS A 235 41.71 6.03 -18.57
C HIS A 235 40.78 7.25 -18.66
N ALA A 236 39.47 7.05 -18.43
CA ALA A 236 38.48 8.10 -18.52
C ALA A 236 38.57 9.03 -17.29
N GLY A 237 38.47 10.31 -17.50
CA GLY A 237 38.33 11.30 -16.44
C GLY A 237 37.03 11.13 -15.63
N ILE A 238 36.99 11.69 -14.43
CA ILE A 238 35.82 11.67 -13.53
C ILE A 238 34.55 12.18 -14.23
N GLU A 239 34.70 13.02 -15.25
CA GLU A 239 33.61 13.60 -16.04
C GLU A 239 32.84 12.52 -16.84
N ILE A 240 33.55 11.53 -17.40
CA ILE A 240 32.93 10.45 -18.17
C ILE A 240 32.16 9.51 -17.25
N TYR A 241 32.71 9.21 -16.06
CA TYR A 241 31.96 8.43 -15.05
C TYR A 241 30.72 9.17 -14.57
N ALA A 242 30.83 10.47 -14.30
CA ALA A 242 29.69 11.29 -13.92
C ALA A 242 28.61 11.32 -15.00
N LEU A 243 29.00 11.41 -16.27
CA LEU A 243 28.09 11.37 -17.41
C LEU A 243 27.40 9.99 -17.53
N LEU A 244 28.13 8.89 -17.40
CA LEU A 244 27.58 7.55 -17.47
C LEU A 244 26.57 7.29 -16.33
N ILE A 245 26.92 7.71 -15.11
CA ILE A 245 26.02 7.64 -13.96
C ILE A 245 24.77 8.48 -14.20
N PHE A 246 24.91 9.68 -14.72
CA PHE A 246 23.77 10.54 -15.04
C PHE A 246 22.85 9.89 -16.09
N ILE A 247 23.40 9.32 -17.15
CA ILE A 247 22.65 8.62 -18.20
C ILE A 247 21.92 7.42 -17.60
N ALA A 248 22.60 6.60 -16.79
CA ALA A 248 21.99 5.45 -16.12
C ALA A 248 20.83 5.86 -15.19
N LEU A 249 21.01 6.89 -14.38
CA LEU A 249 19.98 7.45 -13.51
C LEU A 249 18.81 8.04 -14.31
N PHE A 250 19.08 8.69 -15.43
CA PHE A 250 18.05 9.24 -16.32
C PHE A 250 17.18 8.14 -16.92
N PHE A 251 17.79 7.06 -17.43
CA PHE A 251 17.02 5.92 -17.96
C PHE A 251 16.25 5.18 -16.86
N ALA A 252 16.84 5.01 -15.67
CA ALA A 252 16.14 4.44 -14.50
C ALA A 252 14.94 5.31 -14.11
N TRP A 253 15.09 6.62 -14.11
CA TRP A 253 13.99 7.55 -13.87
C TRP A 253 12.92 7.44 -14.95
N LEU A 254 13.28 7.43 -16.23
CA LEU A 254 12.35 7.29 -17.35
C LEU A 254 11.55 5.97 -17.26
N LEU A 255 12.23 4.88 -16.93
CA LEU A 255 11.58 3.58 -16.70
C LEU A 255 10.61 3.65 -15.51
N SER A 256 11.01 4.28 -14.40
CA SER A 256 10.14 4.50 -13.24
C SER A 256 8.89 5.31 -13.60
N VAL A 257 9.05 6.35 -14.42
CA VAL A 257 7.92 7.15 -14.93
C VAL A 257 6.98 6.26 -15.74
N GLY A 258 7.50 5.46 -16.66
CA GLY A 258 6.70 4.54 -17.47
C GLY A 258 5.92 3.53 -16.64
N VAL A 259 6.58 2.85 -15.71
CA VAL A 259 5.95 1.87 -14.81
C VAL A 259 4.87 2.52 -13.96
N THR A 260 5.14 3.69 -13.37
CA THR A 260 4.15 4.42 -12.55
C THR A 260 2.97 4.90 -13.39
N ALA A 261 3.23 5.41 -14.59
CA ALA A 261 2.17 5.82 -15.51
C ALA A 261 1.24 4.65 -15.87
N LEU A 262 1.79 3.46 -16.13
CA LEU A 262 1.01 2.26 -16.42
C LEU A 262 0.18 1.81 -15.18
N GLN A 263 0.72 1.91 -13.97
CA GLN A 263 0.03 1.53 -12.73
C GLN A 263 -1.12 2.47 -12.36
N TYR A 264 -0.98 3.77 -12.61
CA TYR A 264 -2.00 4.78 -12.28
C TYR A 264 -2.86 5.21 -13.46
N ALA A 265 -2.64 4.66 -14.65
CA ALA A 265 -3.46 4.94 -15.82
C ALA A 265 -4.95 4.65 -15.54
N ASN A 266 -5.84 5.44 -16.11
CA ASN A 266 -7.28 5.33 -15.94
C ASN A 266 -7.75 5.34 -14.47
N PHE A 267 -7.02 6.04 -13.61
CA PHE A 267 -7.38 6.14 -12.20
C PHE A 267 -8.74 6.81 -12.04
N THR A 268 -9.65 6.11 -11.34
CA THR A 268 -10.97 6.63 -10.96
C THR A 268 -11.28 6.22 -9.53
N ALA A 269 -11.80 7.16 -8.76
CA ALA A 269 -12.41 6.91 -7.46
C ALA A 269 -13.87 7.32 -7.53
N LYS A 270 -14.79 6.47 -7.09
CA LYS A 270 -16.24 6.70 -7.11
C LYS A 270 -16.82 6.37 -5.75
N ARG A 271 -17.72 7.21 -5.25
CA ARG A 271 -18.55 6.87 -4.09
C ARG A 271 -19.88 6.32 -4.59
N LYS A 272 -20.18 5.07 -4.24
CA LYS A 272 -21.45 4.38 -4.48
C LYS A 272 -22.09 4.07 -3.11
N GLY A 273 -23.11 4.86 -2.73
CA GLY A 273 -23.76 4.71 -1.41
C GLY A 273 -22.75 4.81 -0.27
N GLU A 274 -22.56 3.72 0.49
CA GLU A 274 -21.67 3.60 1.64
C GLU A 274 -20.29 2.98 1.30
N GLU A 275 -19.94 2.93 0.02
CA GLU A 275 -18.69 2.34 -0.44
C GLU A 275 -17.93 3.28 -1.35
N ILE A 276 -16.58 3.21 -1.29
CA ILE A 276 -15.68 3.86 -2.21
C ILE A 276 -15.07 2.80 -3.11
N VAL A 277 -15.28 2.93 -4.41
CA VAL A 277 -14.73 2.05 -5.44
C VAL A 277 -13.59 2.77 -6.13
N ILE A 278 -12.38 2.23 -6.03
CA ILE A 278 -11.16 2.75 -6.66
C ILE A 278 -10.76 1.80 -7.77
N SER A 279 -10.56 2.32 -8.99
CA SER A 279 -10.10 1.55 -10.13
C SER A 279 -8.87 2.23 -10.75
N ARG A 280 -7.81 1.44 -11.05
CA ARG A 280 -6.55 1.93 -11.62
C ARG A 280 -5.87 0.86 -12.48
N GLY A 281 -4.99 1.30 -13.37
CA GLY A 281 -4.09 0.47 -14.15
C GLY A 281 -4.48 0.32 -15.61
N LEU A 282 -3.47 0.27 -16.48
CA LEU A 282 -3.62 0.06 -17.92
C LEU A 282 -3.39 -1.39 -18.31
N ILE A 283 -2.29 -1.96 -17.87
CA ILE A 283 -1.89 -3.34 -18.17
C ILE A 283 -2.65 -4.30 -17.26
N GLU A 284 -2.55 -4.10 -15.97
CA GLU A 284 -3.31 -4.82 -14.97
C GLU A 284 -4.29 -3.85 -14.31
N ARG A 285 -5.59 -4.10 -14.47
CA ARG A 285 -6.62 -3.27 -13.88
C ARG A 285 -6.97 -3.80 -12.51
N HIS A 286 -6.74 -2.98 -11.49
CA HIS A 286 -7.12 -3.25 -10.12
C HIS A 286 -8.38 -2.48 -9.76
N GLN A 287 -9.35 -3.14 -9.19
CA GLN A 287 -10.52 -2.52 -8.61
C GLN A 287 -10.65 -2.94 -7.16
N MET A 288 -10.69 -1.96 -6.27
CA MET A 288 -10.80 -2.13 -4.83
C MET A 288 -12.06 -1.45 -4.33
N THR A 289 -12.82 -2.12 -3.49
CA THR A 289 -14.02 -1.59 -2.85
C THR A 289 -13.78 -1.44 -1.36
N ILE A 290 -13.95 -0.22 -0.84
CA ILE A 290 -13.70 0.13 0.56
C ILE A 290 -15.01 0.63 1.17
N PRO A 291 -15.65 -0.11 2.10
CA PRO A 291 -16.78 0.37 2.88
C PRO A 291 -16.37 1.56 3.77
N LEU A 292 -17.19 2.61 3.83
CA LEU A 292 -16.93 3.81 4.65
C LEU A 292 -16.77 3.46 6.14
N ALA A 293 -17.52 2.48 6.62
CA ALA A 293 -17.43 2.00 8.00
C ALA A 293 -16.04 1.43 8.37
N ARG A 294 -15.22 1.04 7.38
CA ARG A 294 -13.88 0.48 7.62
C ARG A 294 -12.77 1.51 7.65
N ILE A 295 -13.04 2.75 7.26
CA ILE A 295 -12.05 3.83 7.26
C ILE A 295 -11.66 4.15 8.71
N GLN A 296 -10.38 4.05 8.99
CA GLN A 296 -9.80 4.32 10.30
C GLN A 296 -9.18 5.73 10.38
N ALA A 297 -8.55 6.14 9.29
CA ALA A 297 -7.95 7.46 9.18
C ALA A 297 -7.82 7.89 7.72
N ILE A 298 -7.67 9.18 7.51
CA ILE A 298 -7.23 9.77 6.24
C ILE A 298 -5.80 10.27 6.41
N LYS A 299 -4.93 9.86 5.50
CA LYS A 299 -3.51 10.21 5.48
C LYS A 299 -3.21 11.06 4.25
N ILE A 300 -2.76 12.28 4.45
CA ILE A 300 -2.40 13.21 3.38
C ILE A 300 -0.88 13.31 3.37
N LYS A 301 -0.26 12.91 2.26
CA LYS A 301 1.18 12.99 2.05
C LYS A 301 1.54 14.09 1.05
N GLU A 302 2.42 14.97 1.46
CA GLU A 302 3.02 16.00 0.62
C GLU A 302 4.50 15.66 0.42
N ASN A 303 4.86 15.20 -0.77
CA ASN A 303 6.25 14.93 -1.12
C ASN A 303 7.00 16.26 -1.32
N ILE A 304 8.31 16.29 -1.02
CA ILE A 304 9.16 17.47 -1.11
C ILE A 304 9.12 18.13 -2.51
N ILE A 305 8.94 17.34 -3.57
CA ILE A 305 8.86 17.83 -4.95
C ILE A 305 7.46 18.41 -5.25
N ARG A 306 6.38 17.85 -4.68
CA ARG A 306 4.97 18.24 -4.96
C ARG A 306 4.50 19.38 -4.08
N GLU A 307 5.07 19.51 -2.90
CA GLU A 307 4.65 20.51 -1.89
C GLU A 307 4.77 21.96 -2.38
N PRO A 308 5.88 22.41 -3.04
CA PRO A 308 5.99 23.77 -3.56
C PRO A 308 4.89 24.12 -4.58
N PHE A 309 4.40 23.14 -5.32
CA PHE A 309 3.33 23.30 -6.30
C PHE A 309 1.93 23.17 -5.69
N GLY A 310 1.84 22.97 -4.35
CA GLY A 310 0.57 22.84 -3.65
C GLY A 310 -0.18 21.53 -3.93
N PHE A 311 0.51 20.47 -4.33
CA PHE A 311 -0.06 19.14 -4.56
C PHE A 311 0.17 18.19 -3.40
N ALA A 312 -0.83 17.33 -3.16
CA ALA A 312 -0.78 16.28 -2.15
C ALA A 312 -1.35 14.97 -2.70
N THR A 313 -1.02 13.87 -2.03
CA THR A 313 -1.64 12.55 -2.23
C THR A 313 -2.53 12.27 -1.02
N VAL A 314 -3.78 11.90 -1.24
CA VAL A 314 -4.71 11.52 -0.17
C VAL A 314 -4.88 10.01 -0.18
N MET A 315 -4.71 9.40 0.99
CA MET A 315 -4.76 7.96 1.19
C MET A 315 -5.76 7.62 2.28
N ILE A 316 -6.46 6.50 2.14
CA ILE A 316 -7.37 5.94 3.14
C ILE A 316 -6.61 4.88 3.92
N VAL A 317 -6.61 4.99 5.23
CA VAL A 317 -6.17 3.91 6.13
C VAL A 317 -7.41 3.11 6.52
N SER A 318 -7.49 1.85 6.10
CA SER A 318 -8.62 0.96 6.40
C SER A 318 -8.19 -0.19 7.30
N ALA A 319 -9.12 -0.70 8.09
CA ALA A 319 -8.91 -1.94 8.84
C ALA A 319 -9.14 -3.14 7.93
N GLY A 320 -8.14 -4.01 7.76
CA GLY A 320 -8.14 -5.16 6.85
C GLY A 320 -7.77 -4.78 5.41
N GLY A 321 -7.20 -5.72 4.69
CA GLY A 321 -6.63 -5.59 3.36
C GLY A 321 -5.43 -6.51 3.23
N SER A 322 -5.10 -7.00 2.02
CA SER A 322 -3.96 -7.89 1.83
C SER A 322 -2.62 -7.13 1.90
N ILE A 323 -1.64 -7.75 2.56
CA ILE A 323 -0.23 -7.29 2.60
C ILE A 323 0.40 -7.34 1.19
N SER A 324 -0.18 -8.12 0.28
CA SER A 324 0.26 -8.27 -1.11
C SER A 324 0.29 -6.93 -1.88
N GLU A 325 -0.55 -5.98 -1.51
CA GLU A 325 -0.35 -4.58 -1.91
C GLU A 325 0.55 -3.91 -0.86
N LYS A 326 1.82 -3.70 -1.18
CA LYS A 326 2.90 -3.09 -0.35
C LYS A 326 2.56 -1.72 0.28
N GLU A 327 1.34 -1.25 0.12
CA GLU A 327 0.87 0.00 0.70
C GLU A 327 -0.19 -0.30 1.77
N THR A 328 0.16 -0.08 3.01
CA THR A 328 -0.69 -0.12 4.21
C THR A 328 -1.94 0.78 4.10
N SER A 329 -2.08 1.53 3.02
CA SER A 329 -3.14 2.50 2.80
C SER A 329 -3.50 2.61 1.31
N SER A 330 -4.79 2.60 1.02
CA SER A 330 -5.30 2.76 -0.35
C SER A 330 -5.28 4.22 -0.78
N VAL A 331 -4.77 4.50 -1.97
CA VAL A 331 -4.71 5.85 -2.52
C VAL A 331 -6.11 6.26 -3.02
N LEU A 332 -6.69 7.30 -2.38
CA LEU A 332 -7.96 7.88 -2.79
C LEU A 332 -7.79 8.92 -3.91
N PHE A 333 -6.82 9.83 -3.74
CA PHE A 333 -6.42 10.81 -4.74
C PHE A 333 -4.91 10.78 -4.93
N PRO A 334 -4.38 10.24 -6.04
CA PRO A 334 -2.94 10.18 -6.31
C PRO A 334 -2.28 11.56 -6.39
N LEU A 335 -3.02 12.53 -6.93
CA LEU A 335 -2.61 13.91 -7.00
C LEU A 335 -3.83 14.82 -6.88
N ILE A 336 -3.81 15.69 -5.88
CA ILE A 336 -4.86 16.68 -5.69
C ILE A 336 -4.24 18.00 -5.24
N GLN A 337 -4.78 19.11 -5.72
CA GLN A 337 -4.44 20.44 -5.18
C GLN A 337 -4.99 20.57 -3.76
N LYS A 338 -4.18 21.06 -2.84
CA LYS A 338 -4.58 21.22 -1.42
C LYS A 338 -5.88 22.00 -1.24
N LYS A 339 -6.10 23.03 -2.08
CA LYS A 339 -7.33 23.84 -2.03
C LYS A 339 -8.59 23.01 -2.30
N LYS A 340 -8.49 21.97 -3.16
CA LYS A 340 -9.62 21.10 -3.53
C LYS A 340 -9.87 19.98 -2.51
N ILE A 341 -8.97 19.76 -1.53
CA ILE A 341 -9.15 18.71 -0.52
C ILE A 341 -10.38 19.00 0.33
N ASN A 342 -10.59 20.27 0.71
CA ASN A 342 -11.72 20.69 1.55
C ASN A 342 -13.09 20.45 0.90
N ASP A 343 -13.14 20.46 -0.42
CA ASP A 343 -14.38 20.24 -1.18
C ASP A 343 -14.62 18.77 -1.47
N LEU A 344 -13.56 18.06 -1.90
CA LEU A 344 -13.68 16.67 -2.36
C LEU A 344 -13.65 15.65 -1.21
N LEU A 345 -12.86 15.87 -0.18
CA LEU A 345 -12.75 14.89 0.90
C LEU A 345 -14.07 14.66 1.65
N PRO A 346 -14.83 15.71 2.07
CA PRO A 346 -16.15 15.50 2.70
C PRO A 346 -17.17 14.84 1.78
N ALA A 347 -17.09 15.06 0.47
CA ALA A 347 -17.98 14.44 -0.50
C ALA A 347 -17.79 12.90 -0.59
N PHE A 348 -16.56 12.43 -0.41
CA PHE A 348 -16.24 11.01 -0.34
C PHE A 348 -16.39 10.41 1.07
N THR A 349 -16.03 11.19 2.11
CA THR A 349 -15.97 10.71 3.51
C THR A 349 -16.56 11.77 4.44
N GLU A 350 -17.86 11.72 4.68
CA GLU A 350 -18.66 12.77 5.39
C GLU A 350 -18.08 13.23 6.74
N HIS A 351 -17.40 12.31 7.45
CA HIS A 351 -16.89 12.57 8.81
C HIS A 351 -15.46 13.10 8.86
N TYR A 352 -14.73 13.14 7.73
CA TYR A 352 -13.36 13.58 7.70
C TYR A 352 -13.23 14.93 7.01
N LYS A 353 -12.83 15.93 7.77
CA LYS A 353 -12.59 17.30 7.27
C LYS A 353 -11.12 17.64 7.42
N TYR A 354 -10.57 18.29 6.41
CA TYR A 354 -9.20 18.80 6.45
C TYR A 354 -9.20 20.25 6.94
N GLU A 355 -8.46 20.52 8.02
CA GLU A 355 -8.29 21.87 8.56
C GLU A 355 -6.96 22.47 8.12
N SER A 356 -7.03 23.70 7.56
CA SER A 356 -5.84 24.44 7.15
C SER A 356 -5.13 25.10 8.34
N HIS A 357 -5.90 25.46 9.38
CA HIS A 357 -5.40 26.13 10.57
C HIS A 357 -5.06 25.12 11.66
N LEU A 358 -3.74 24.93 11.86
CA LEU A 358 -3.22 24.03 12.88
C LEU A 358 -2.65 24.84 14.05
N LYS A 359 -2.85 24.37 15.27
CA LYS A 359 -2.10 24.84 16.42
C LYS A 359 -0.65 24.41 16.28
N LYS A 360 0.26 25.36 16.18
CA LYS A 360 1.69 25.13 15.94
C LYS A 360 2.41 24.72 17.22
N VAL A 361 3.52 24.02 17.06
CA VAL A 361 4.43 23.73 18.18
C VAL A 361 5.08 25.03 18.72
N PRO A 362 5.37 25.12 20.02
CA PRO A 362 5.91 26.34 20.63
C PRO A 362 7.31 26.68 20.11
N LYS A 363 7.65 27.98 20.01
CA LYS A 363 8.96 28.45 19.49
C LYS A 363 10.16 27.83 20.20
N ARG A 364 10.04 27.52 21.50
CA ARG A 364 11.08 26.83 22.29
C ARG A 364 11.42 25.43 21.80
N SER A 365 10.59 24.82 20.97
CA SER A 365 10.84 23.51 20.36
C SER A 365 11.83 23.56 19.19
N LEU A 366 12.10 24.72 18.58
CA LEU A 366 12.96 24.86 17.42
C LEU A 366 14.35 24.22 17.65
N LYS A 367 14.99 24.55 18.80
CA LYS A 367 16.31 23.99 19.13
C LYS A 367 16.33 22.47 19.13
N ARG A 368 15.23 21.84 19.58
CA ARG A 368 15.09 20.37 19.64
C ARG A 368 14.92 19.75 18.27
N TYR A 369 14.14 20.39 17.40
CA TYR A 369 14.03 19.94 16.02
C TYR A 369 15.38 20.03 15.29
N LEU A 370 16.08 21.15 15.41
CA LEU A 370 17.42 21.29 14.81
C LEU A 370 18.41 20.26 15.36
N PHE A 371 18.43 20.04 16.67
CA PHE A 371 19.29 19.04 17.30
C PHE A 371 18.94 17.62 16.84
N SER A 372 17.65 17.26 16.80
CA SER A 372 17.21 15.92 16.38
C SER A 372 17.60 15.57 14.94
N TYR A 373 17.52 16.52 14.02
CA TYR A 373 17.88 16.31 12.63
C TYR A 373 19.37 16.55 12.33
N GLY A 374 20.02 17.45 13.06
CA GLY A 374 21.41 17.83 12.83
C GLY A 374 22.44 16.94 13.52
N LEU A 375 22.08 16.28 14.63
CA LEU A 375 23.04 15.54 15.45
C LEU A 375 23.69 14.39 14.66
N LEU A 376 22.92 13.54 14.01
CA LEU A 376 23.44 12.37 13.28
C LEU A 376 24.34 12.78 12.12
N PRO A 377 23.95 13.67 11.18
CA PRO A 377 24.83 14.09 10.10
C PRO A 377 26.07 14.84 10.60
N LEU A 378 25.97 15.56 11.72
CA LEU A 378 27.14 16.19 12.35
C LEU A 378 28.15 15.15 12.86
N LEU A 379 27.69 14.13 13.60
CA LEU A 379 28.56 13.09 14.13
C LEU A 379 29.22 12.28 13.01
N VAL A 380 28.45 11.92 11.98
CA VAL A 380 28.97 11.20 10.80
C VAL A 380 29.99 12.08 10.05
N GLY A 381 29.69 13.35 9.83
CA GLY A 381 30.59 14.27 9.17
C GLY A 381 31.93 14.46 9.93
N ILE A 382 31.84 14.59 11.25
CA ILE A 382 33.04 14.65 12.11
C ILE A 382 33.84 13.35 12.00
N ALA A 383 33.22 12.19 12.13
CA ALA A 383 33.91 10.90 12.04
C ALA A 383 34.61 10.70 10.69
N LEU A 384 33.96 11.08 9.59
CA LEU A 384 34.54 11.01 8.25
C LEU A 384 35.72 12.00 8.11
N SER A 385 35.62 13.21 8.70
CA SER A 385 36.69 14.21 8.68
C SER A 385 37.96 13.72 9.36
N PHE A 386 37.85 12.93 10.43
CA PHE A 386 39.00 12.32 11.08
C PHE A 386 39.63 11.17 10.30
N LYS A 387 38.79 10.35 9.64
CA LYS A 387 39.25 9.10 9.01
C LYS A 387 39.81 9.30 7.59
N PHE A 388 39.28 10.24 6.81
CA PHE A 388 39.56 10.40 5.38
C PHE A 388 40.01 11.81 5.02
N GLN A 389 41.10 12.28 5.63
CA GLN A 389 41.66 13.61 5.31
C GLN A 389 42.35 13.61 3.93
N PRO A 390 42.17 14.67 3.12
CA PRO A 390 41.38 15.89 3.34
C PRO A 390 39.88 15.75 2.89
N TRP A 391 39.53 14.67 2.21
CA TRP A 391 38.20 14.46 1.59
C TRP A 391 37.08 14.25 2.60
N GLY A 392 37.40 13.87 3.84
CA GLY A 392 36.41 13.62 4.89
C GLY A 392 35.53 14.82 5.25
N TYR A 393 36.02 16.05 5.02
CA TYR A 393 35.23 17.28 5.24
C TYR A 393 33.98 17.35 4.35
N LEU A 394 33.95 16.65 3.19
CA LEU A 394 32.77 16.52 2.36
C LEU A 394 31.62 15.83 3.10
N GLY A 395 31.90 15.05 4.14
CA GLY A 395 30.90 14.44 5.01
C GLY A 395 30.05 15.45 5.79
N LEU A 396 30.44 16.71 5.87
CA LEU A 396 29.67 17.79 6.50
C LEU A 396 28.70 18.48 5.54
N ILE A 397 28.79 18.25 4.22
CA ILE A 397 27.90 18.84 3.21
C ILE A 397 26.42 18.54 3.46
N PRO A 398 26.01 17.34 3.92
CA PRO A 398 24.60 17.06 4.20
C PRO A 398 24.04 17.83 5.40
N LEU A 399 24.86 18.33 6.31
CA LEU A 399 24.43 18.97 7.56
C LEU A 399 23.47 20.16 7.34
N PRO A 400 23.77 21.15 6.48
CA PRO A 400 22.82 22.25 6.21
C PRO A 400 21.48 21.77 5.69
N PHE A 401 21.46 20.74 4.85
CA PHE A 401 20.23 20.14 4.32
C PHE A 401 19.37 19.53 5.44
N PHE A 402 19.97 18.76 6.36
CA PHE A 402 19.23 18.19 7.48
C PHE A 402 18.76 19.25 8.48
N LEU A 403 19.54 20.29 8.72
CA LEU A 403 19.11 21.44 9.54
C LEU A 403 17.93 22.17 8.91
N MET A 404 17.93 22.35 7.57
CA MET A 404 16.81 22.91 6.84
C MET A 404 15.54 22.03 7.01
N ILE A 405 15.67 20.71 6.90
CA ILE A 405 14.54 19.78 7.17
C ILE A 405 14.05 19.94 8.60
N GLY A 406 14.94 20.02 9.59
CA GLY A 406 14.60 20.27 10.99
C GLY A 406 13.82 21.58 11.20
N PHE A 407 14.25 22.66 10.53
CA PHE A 407 13.55 23.93 10.56
C PHE A 407 12.15 23.85 9.90
N LEU A 408 12.04 23.22 8.74
CA LEU A 408 10.77 23.01 8.05
C LEU A 408 9.84 22.10 8.88
N SER A 409 10.37 21.08 9.54
CA SER A 409 9.63 20.21 10.44
C SER A 409 9.05 20.99 11.60
N PHE A 410 9.82 21.85 12.24
CA PHE A 410 9.33 22.78 13.27
C PHE A 410 8.21 23.69 12.74
N LYS A 411 8.42 24.34 11.58
CA LYS A 411 7.47 25.31 11.02
C LYS A 411 6.12 24.69 10.63
N GLN A 412 6.14 23.41 10.19
CA GLN A 412 4.97 22.74 9.61
C GLN A 412 4.28 21.78 10.57
N SER A 413 4.94 21.35 11.65
CA SER A 413 4.31 20.50 12.66
C SER A 413 3.23 21.23 13.42
N GLY A 414 2.14 20.53 13.69
CA GLY A 414 1.00 21.09 14.43
C GLY A 414 -0.14 20.07 14.53
N TRP A 415 -1.13 20.43 15.29
CA TRP A 415 -2.31 19.60 15.52
C TRP A 415 -3.55 20.48 15.66
N THR A 416 -4.72 19.88 15.49
CA THR A 416 -6.01 20.54 15.80
C THR A 416 -7.06 19.48 16.09
N ILE A 417 -8.02 19.81 16.94
CA ILE A 417 -9.22 19.01 17.18
C ILE A 417 -10.39 19.72 16.52
N HIS A 418 -11.18 18.98 15.77
CA HIS A 418 -12.41 19.46 15.18
C HIS A 418 -13.50 18.41 15.44
N ASP A 419 -14.51 18.78 16.21
CA ASP A 419 -15.60 17.90 16.66
C ASP A 419 -15.07 16.56 17.23
N GLN A 420 -15.34 15.46 16.54
CA GLN A 420 -14.93 14.10 16.92
C GLN A 420 -13.66 13.62 16.22
N SER A 421 -12.90 14.51 15.58
CA SER A 421 -11.66 14.18 14.88
C SER A 421 -10.46 14.97 15.38
N ILE A 422 -9.30 14.35 15.33
CA ILE A 422 -8.01 14.99 15.55
C ILE A 422 -7.21 14.97 14.25
N GLN A 423 -6.64 16.10 13.89
CA GLN A 423 -5.69 16.22 12.80
C GLN A 423 -4.31 16.47 13.37
N MET A 424 -3.34 15.63 12.97
CA MET A 424 -1.95 15.73 13.36
C MET A 424 -1.08 15.85 12.12
N THR A 425 -0.22 16.84 12.07
CA THR A 425 0.70 17.08 10.98
C THR A 425 2.13 17.05 11.48
N SER A 426 2.93 16.22 10.86
CA SER A 426 4.38 16.12 11.10
C SER A 426 5.15 16.10 9.79
N ARG A 427 6.42 16.45 9.84
CA ARG A 427 7.31 16.43 8.71
C ARG A 427 8.59 15.64 9.04
N GLY A 428 8.91 14.69 8.19
CA GLY A 428 10.24 14.16 8.00
C GLY A 428 10.85 14.78 6.74
N ILE A 429 11.23 13.97 5.76
CA ILE A 429 11.59 14.46 4.42
C ILE A 429 10.35 15.03 3.73
N GLY A 430 9.24 14.30 3.73
CA GLY A 430 7.93 14.78 3.28
C GLY A 430 7.02 15.13 4.46
N LYS A 431 5.99 15.93 4.20
CA LYS A 431 4.97 16.29 5.19
C LYS A 431 3.84 15.25 5.18
N THR A 432 3.44 14.81 6.35
CA THR A 432 2.35 13.85 6.53
C THR A 432 1.32 14.44 7.49
N THR A 433 0.07 14.46 7.06
CA THR A 433 -1.08 14.85 7.88
C THR A 433 -1.99 13.64 8.04
N GLY A 434 -2.28 13.28 9.29
CA GLY A 434 -3.25 12.25 9.64
C GLY A 434 -4.51 12.88 10.21
N ILE A 435 -5.69 12.48 9.74
CA ILE A 435 -7.00 12.86 10.29
C ILE A 435 -7.62 11.59 10.84
N VAL A 436 -7.88 11.58 12.15
CA VAL A 436 -8.34 10.39 12.88
C VAL A 436 -9.58 10.72 13.67
N LEU A 437 -10.63 9.90 13.56
CA LEU A 437 -11.82 10.02 14.40
C LEU A 437 -11.55 9.46 15.79
N ARG A 438 -12.05 10.09 16.85
CA ARG A 438 -11.91 9.67 18.25
C ARG A 438 -12.29 8.19 18.44
N LYS A 439 -13.41 7.75 17.87
CA LYS A 439 -13.91 6.36 17.92
C LYS A 439 -13.02 5.34 17.21
N ARG A 440 -12.08 5.78 16.37
CA ARG A 440 -11.15 4.92 15.61
C ARG A 440 -9.75 4.87 16.22
N MET A 441 -9.46 5.71 17.20
CA MET A 441 -8.19 5.69 17.92
C MET A 441 -8.12 4.44 18.78
N GLN A 442 -7.05 3.65 18.62
CA GLN A 442 -6.78 2.47 19.46
C GLN A 442 -6.13 2.88 20.77
N ASN A 443 -5.24 3.84 20.71
CA ASN A 443 -4.61 4.42 21.89
C ASN A 443 -4.20 5.88 21.63
N TYR A 444 -3.96 6.59 22.70
CA TYR A 444 -3.25 7.86 22.74
C TYR A 444 -2.04 7.71 23.64
N THR A 445 -0.88 8.12 23.15
CA THR A 445 0.37 8.07 23.91
C THR A 445 0.98 9.46 24.01
N MET A 446 1.21 9.92 25.22
CA MET A 446 1.99 11.10 25.52
C MET A 446 3.35 10.66 26.06
N THR A 447 4.43 11.06 25.41
CA THR A 447 5.80 10.77 25.86
C THR A 447 6.54 12.06 26.17
N GLN A 448 7.29 12.06 27.26
CA GLN A 448 8.07 13.21 27.71
C GLN A 448 9.43 12.76 28.23
N SER A 449 10.52 13.09 27.50
CA SER A 449 11.89 12.86 27.97
C SER A 449 12.29 13.90 29.01
N LEU A 450 13.38 13.64 29.75
CA LEU A 450 13.92 14.59 30.74
C LEU A 450 14.19 15.98 30.12
N PHE A 451 14.71 16.03 28.93
CA PHE A 451 14.95 17.29 28.19
C PHE A 451 13.64 17.96 27.78
N GLN A 452 12.61 17.18 27.40
CA GLN A 452 11.29 17.72 27.08
C GLN A 452 10.61 18.29 28.33
N LYS A 453 10.71 17.62 29.47
CA LYS A 453 10.16 18.08 30.75
C LYS A 453 10.72 19.44 31.14
N ARG A 454 12.05 19.64 31.06
CA ARG A 454 12.67 20.95 31.30
C ARG A 454 12.16 22.05 30.38
N GLY A 455 11.72 21.72 29.17
CA GLY A 455 11.16 22.68 28.22
C GLY A 455 9.65 22.73 28.21
N ARG A 456 8.93 22.08 29.13
CA ARG A 456 7.46 21.99 29.18
C ARG A 456 6.85 21.62 27.82
N VAL A 457 7.44 20.60 27.16
CA VAL A 457 6.94 20.07 25.89
C VAL A 457 6.85 18.54 25.97
N ALA A 458 5.95 17.96 25.21
CA ALA A 458 5.73 16.52 25.11
C ALA A 458 5.55 16.10 23.65
N SER A 459 5.70 14.83 23.37
CA SER A 459 5.35 14.25 22.07
C SER A 459 4.04 13.49 22.20
N ILE A 460 3.10 13.73 21.29
CA ILE A 460 1.82 13.05 21.23
C ILE A 460 1.78 12.11 20.03
N ARG A 461 1.17 10.95 20.21
CA ARG A 461 0.98 9.95 19.17
C ARG A 461 -0.34 9.24 19.36
N THR A 462 -1.03 8.98 18.26
CA THR A 462 -2.18 8.08 18.21
C THR A 462 -1.92 6.93 17.25
N VAL A 463 -2.51 5.81 17.53
CA VAL A 463 -2.42 4.59 16.73
C VAL A 463 -3.80 4.21 16.26
N VAL A 464 -3.90 3.80 15.00
CA VAL A 464 -5.12 3.29 14.38
C VAL A 464 -4.89 1.89 13.85
N LYS A 465 -5.96 1.10 13.80
CA LYS A 465 -5.89 -0.24 13.20
C LYS A 465 -5.71 -0.12 11.69
N SER A 466 -4.70 -0.76 11.15
CA SER A 466 -4.43 -0.84 9.72
C SER A 466 -4.42 -2.30 9.25
N SER A 467 -4.45 -2.55 7.95
CA SER A 467 -4.54 -3.89 7.38
C SER A 467 -3.36 -4.81 7.73
N ALA A 468 -2.15 -4.28 7.72
CA ALA A 468 -0.94 -5.11 7.93
C ALA A 468 -0.29 -4.89 9.29
N LEU A 469 -0.30 -3.64 9.77
CA LEU A 469 0.32 -3.20 11.00
C LEU A 469 -0.47 -2.02 11.57
N LEU A 470 -0.12 -1.59 12.78
CA LEU A 470 -0.67 -0.37 13.36
C LEU A 470 -0.09 0.86 12.63
N ASP A 471 -0.93 1.70 12.04
CA ASP A 471 -0.49 3.00 11.51
C ASP A 471 -0.55 4.05 12.62
N SER A 472 0.46 4.91 12.70
CA SER A 472 0.58 5.88 13.78
C SER A 472 0.72 7.30 13.24
N PHE A 473 0.05 8.24 13.90
CA PHE A 473 0.17 9.66 13.63
C PHE A 473 0.62 10.38 14.91
N GLY A 474 1.52 11.33 14.77
CA GLY A 474 2.01 12.03 15.96
C GLY A 474 2.66 13.37 15.64
N VAL A 475 2.80 14.18 16.67
CA VAL A 475 3.51 15.46 16.64
C VAL A 475 4.50 15.50 17.78
N HIS A 476 5.74 15.87 17.48
CA HIS A 476 6.79 15.99 18.48
C HIS A 476 6.84 17.40 19.07
N HIS A 477 7.26 17.48 20.34
CA HIS A 477 7.52 18.75 21.01
C HIS A 477 6.36 19.73 21.05
N VAL A 478 5.13 19.25 21.21
CA VAL A 478 3.92 20.01 21.48
C VAL A 478 4.00 20.59 22.89
N ASP A 479 3.29 21.66 23.16
CA ASP A 479 3.16 22.19 24.52
C ASP A 479 2.58 21.15 25.48
N GLU A 480 3.09 21.09 26.70
CA GLU A 480 2.65 20.07 27.69
C GLU A 480 1.16 20.23 28.04
N GLU A 481 0.67 21.46 28.19
CA GLU A 481 -0.75 21.73 28.45
C GLU A 481 -1.64 21.30 27.29
N ASP A 482 -1.15 21.52 26.05
CA ASP A 482 -1.85 21.09 24.85
C ASP A 482 -1.91 19.57 24.74
N ALA A 483 -0.82 18.87 25.07
CA ALA A 483 -0.80 17.42 25.10
C ALA A 483 -1.83 16.88 26.12
N LYS A 484 -1.95 17.53 27.29
CA LYS A 484 -2.98 17.18 28.31
C LYS A 484 -4.40 17.45 27.79
N ARG A 485 -4.63 18.56 27.10
CA ARG A 485 -5.95 18.84 26.48
C ARG A 485 -6.35 17.77 25.46
N VAL A 486 -5.43 17.29 24.63
CA VAL A 486 -5.70 16.19 23.71
C VAL A 486 -6.03 14.91 24.47
N PHE A 487 -5.33 14.63 25.56
CA PHE A 487 -5.62 13.49 26.45
C PHE A 487 -7.02 13.61 27.07
N ASP A 488 -7.36 14.76 27.65
CA ASP A 488 -8.68 15.02 28.22
C ASP A 488 -9.80 14.88 27.19
N TRP A 489 -9.57 15.33 25.97
CA TRP A 489 -10.51 15.12 24.86
C TRP A 489 -10.64 13.65 24.47
N TYR A 490 -9.56 12.88 24.49
CA TYR A 490 -9.57 11.46 24.16
C TYR A 490 -10.19 10.63 25.31
N SER A 491 -9.94 10.98 26.57
CA SER A 491 -10.42 10.22 27.74
C SER A 491 -11.94 10.30 27.87
N TYR A 492 -12.56 9.12 28.13
CA TYR A 492 -14.01 9.02 28.37
C TYR A 492 -14.41 9.24 29.84
N GLU A 493 -13.46 9.26 30.77
CA GLU A 493 -13.75 9.31 32.21
C GLU A 493 -14.31 10.66 32.68
N LYS A 494 -13.93 11.76 32.04
CA LYS A 494 -14.35 13.10 32.44
C LYS A 494 -15.82 13.47 32.12
N ASN A 495 -16.48 12.70 31.25
CA ASN A 495 -17.88 12.96 30.88
C ASN A 495 -18.92 12.37 31.84
N LYS A 496 -18.47 11.76 32.97
CA LYS A 496 -19.38 11.21 34.00
C LYS A 496 -19.54 12.11 35.23
N SER A 497 -18.85 13.25 35.28
CA SER A 497 -18.85 14.16 36.44
C SER A 497 -19.29 15.60 36.11
N SER A 498 -20.08 15.79 35.05
CA SER A 498 -20.74 17.08 34.78
C SER A 498 -22.22 16.88 34.45
#